data_c0cdd29d745f0ecd7ef08f306b904bb3
#
_entry.id   c0cdd29d745f0ecd7ef08f306b904bb3
#
_cell.length_a   1.000
_cell.length_b   1.000
_cell.length_c   1.000
_cell.angle_alpha   90.00
_cell.angle_beta   90.00
_cell.angle_gamma   90.00
#
_symmetry.space_group_name_H-M   'P 1'
#
loop_
_entity.id
_entity.type
_entity.pdbx_description
1 polymer ?
#
loop_
_entity_poly.entity_id
_entity_poly.type
_entity_poly.pdbx_seq_one_letter_code
_entity_poly.pdbx_strand_id
1 'polypeptide(L)'
;MLVIHGGAGWISRTSVTDSMEHAYAETLKESLLKGREIIKSGGSSLDAVQIAIEHLEDSPLFNAGKGSVFTYHETNEMDSAIMDGATANAGAATGISTIKNPIQVARAVLDHSVHVFLSGSGAEEFAIEQGLKQVDSSYFFTQNNFDKLLEAKTSMKE
;
A
#
# COMPACT_ATOMS: atom_id res chain seq x y z
N MET A 1 -7.94 1.20 -20.40
CA MET A 1 -6.93 0.13 -20.11
C MET A 1 -6.48 0.33 -18.67
N LEU A 2 -6.35 -0.73 -17.87
CA LEU A 2 -5.79 -0.70 -16.52
C LEU A 2 -4.52 -1.57 -16.50
N VAL A 3 -3.45 -1.06 -15.90
CA VAL A 3 -2.19 -1.77 -15.69
C VAL A 3 -1.84 -1.66 -14.21
N ILE A 4 -1.33 -2.73 -13.62
CA ILE A 4 -0.86 -2.77 -12.23
C ILE A 4 0.60 -3.23 -12.20
N HIS A 5 1.31 -2.90 -11.12
CA HIS A 5 2.68 -3.31 -10.85
C HIS A 5 2.78 -3.82 -9.41
N GLY A 6 3.33 -5.00 -9.20
CA GLY A 6 3.40 -5.67 -7.90
C GLY A 6 4.66 -5.37 -7.08
N GLY A 7 5.51 -4.45 -7.54
CA GLY A 7 6.77 -4.11 -6.87
C GLY A 7 8.00 -4.44 -7.70
N ALA A 8 9.16 -3.92 -7.28
CA ALA A 8 10.46 -4.06 -7.96
C ALA A 8 11.51 -4.79 -7.08
N GLY A 9 11.07 -5.54 -6.09
CA GLY A 9 11.96 -6.33 -5.23
C GLY A 9 12.70 -7.42 -6.03
N TRP A 10 13.92 -7.74 -5.59
CA TRP A 10 14.68 -8.83 -6.22
C TRP A 10 14.13 -10.19 -5.77
N ILE A 11 13.35 -10.80 -6.63
CA ILE A 11 12.80 -12.15 -6.44
C ILE A 11 13.61 -13.10 -7.30
N SER A 12 14.47 -13.91 -6.67
CA SER A 12 15.17 -15.01 -7.38
C SER A 12 14.19 -16.14 -7.64
N ARG A 13 14.23 -16.73 -8.84
CA ARG A 13 13.46 -17.95 -9.15
C ARG A 13 13.77 -19.13 -8.20
N THR A 14 14.94 -19.12 -7.56
CA THR A 14 15.34 -20.16 -6.62
C THR A 14 14.79 -19.92 -5.20
N SER A 15 14.29 -18.73 -4.90
CA SER A 15 13.73 -18.37 -3.58
C SER A 15 12.21 -18.35 -3.51
N VAL A 16 11.53 -18.58 -4.65
CA VAL A 16 10.07 -18.59 -4.74
C VAL A 16 9.60 -20.00 -5.02
N THR A 17 8.72 -20.54 -4.18
CA THR A 17 8.05 -21.80 -4.43
C THR A 17 6.90 -21.63 -5.42
N ASP A 18 6.51 -22.70 -6.13
CA ASP A 18 5.36 -22.67 -7.05
C ASP A 18 4.09 -22.17 -6.37
N SER A 19 3.89 -22.52 -5.09
CA SER A 19 2.77 -22.06 -4.28
C SER A 19 2.81 -20.55 -4.03
N MET A 20 3.99 -19.99 -3.76
CA MET A 20 4.16 -18.53 -3.59
C MET A 20 3.94 -17.80 -4.91
N GLU A 21 4.49 -18.29 -6.01
CA GLU A 21 4.28 -17.72 -7.35
C GLU A 21 2.79 -17.68 -7.69
N HIS A 22 2.08 -18.78 -7.45
CA HIS A 22 0.64 -18.86 -7.64
C HIS A 22 -0.11 -17.84 -6.78
N ALA A 23 0.23 -17.71 -5.49
CA ALA A 23 -0.40 -16.75 -4.58
C ALA A 23 -0.20 -15.29 -5.05
N TYR A 24 1.01 -14.93 -5.48
CA TYR A 24 1.29 -13.60 -6.05
C TYR A 24 0.46 -13.36 -7.33
N ALA A 25 0.44 -14.34 -8.24
CA ALA A 25 -0.28 -14.22 -9.51
C ALA A 25 -1.79 -14.06 -9.30
N GLU A 26 -2.39 -14.85 -8.41
CA GLU A 26 -3.83 -14.75 -8.12
C GLU A 26 -4.17 -13.41 -7.43
N THR A 27 -3.36 -12.94 -6.46
CA THR A 27 -3.62 -11.64 -5.82
C THR A 27 -3.51 -10.48 -6.82
N LEU A 28 -2.52 -10.49 -7.71
CA LEU A 28 -2.40 -9.49 -8.78
C LEU A 28 -3.60 -9.54 -9.74
N LYS A 29 -4.02 -10.74 -10.13
CA LYS A 29 -5.19 -10.93 -10.98
C LYS A 29 -6.48 -10.40 -10.32
N GLU A 30 -6.69 -10.70 -9.04
CA GLU A 30 -7.84 -10.20 -8.29
C GLU A 30 -7.83 -8.67 -8.18
N SER A 31 -6.66 -8.07 -7.87
CA SER A 31 -6.46 -6.62 -7.86
C SER A 31 -6.86 -5.98 -9.21
N LEU A 32 -6.36 -6.55 -10.30
CA LEU A 32 -6.67 -6.08 -11.66
C LEU A 32 -8.17 -6.21 -11.99
N LEU A 33 -8.80 -7.32 -11.59
CA LEU A 33 -10.23 -7.56 -11.84
C LEU A 33 -11.09 -6.59 -11.04
N LYS A 34 -10.76 -6.28 -9.79
CA LYS A 34 -11.49 -5.29 -8.98
C LYS A 34 -11.46 -3.90 -9.63
N GLY A 35 -10.28 -3.42 -10.02
CA GLY A 35 -10.16 -2.14 -10.71
C GLY A 35 -10.88 -2.12 -12.07
N ARG A 36 -10.83 -3.24 -12.82
CA ARG A 36 -11.58 -3.39 -14.09
C ARG A 36 -13.09 -3.29 -13.89
N GLU A 37 -13.65 -3.89 -12.84
CA GLU A 37 -15.08 -3.81 -12.57
C GLU A 37 -15.55 -2.38 -12.28
N ILE A 38 -14.75 -1.58 -11.59
CA ILE A 38 -15.03 -0.15 -11.40
C ILE A 38 -15.15 0.56 -12.77
N ILE A 39 -14.19 0.35 -13.67
CA ILE A 39 -14.25 0.95 -15.01
C ILE A 39 -15.48 0.47 -15.79
N LYS A 40 -15.81 -0.81 -15.75
CA LYS A 40 -16.97 -1.37 -16.44
C LYS A 40 -18.29 -0.83 -15.93
N SER A 41 -18.39 -0.55 -14.63
CA SER A 41 -19.57 0.05 -14.02
C SER A 41 -19.69 1.56 -14.23
N GLY A 42 -18.76 2.18 -14.97
CA GLY A 42 -18.75 3.60 -15.25
C GLY A 42 -18.06 4.45 -14.18
N GLY A 43 -17.32 3.83 -13.24
CA GLY A 43 -16.52 4.53 -12.25
C GLY A 43 -15.28 5.19 -12.84
N SER A 44 -14.65 6.08 -12.08
CA SER A 44 -13.49 6.85 -12.53
C SER A 44 -12.20 6.00 -12.58
N SER A 45 -11.19 6.51 -13.29
CA SER A 45 -9.85 5.91 -13.27
C SER A 45 -9.22 5.97 -11.87
N LEU A 46 -9.47 7.04 -11.11
CA LEU A 46 -9.00 7.19 -9.73
C LEU A 46 -9.59 6.09 -8.83
N ASP A 47 -10.90 5.84 -8.94
CA ASP A 47 -11.55 4.78 -8.14
C ASP A 47 -11.02 3.39 -8.53
N ALA A 48 -10.74 3.18 -9.81
CA ALA A 48 -10.21 1.91 -10.30
C ALA A 48 -8.78 1.62 -9.81
N VAL A 49 -7.89 2.62 -9.81
CA VAL A 49 -6.52 2.44 -9.30
C VAL A 49 -6.51 2.35 -7.78
N GLN A 50 -7.35 3.12 -7.09
CA GLN A 50 -7.49 3.05 -5.64
C GLN A 50 -7.91 1.65 -5.18
N ILE A 51 -9.00 1.09 -5.71
CA ILE A 51 -9.48 -0.24 -5.28
C ILE A 51 -8.48 -1.34 -5.63
N ALA A 52 -7.75 -1.21 -6.73
CA ALA A 52 -6.69 -2.15 -7.07
C ALA A 52 -5.54 -2.12 -6.06
N ILE A 53 -5.13 -0.93 -5.61
CA ILE A 53 -4.08 -0.76 -4.60
C ILE A 53 -4.58 -1.24 -3.22
N GLU A 54 -5.79 -0.90 -2.80
CA GLU A 54 -6.37 -1.38 -1.53
C GLU A 54 -6.33 -2.90 -1.44
N HIS A 55 -6.58 -3.60 -2.55
CA HIS A 55 -6.49 -5.05 -2.57
C HIS A 55 -5.06 -5.57 -2.35
N LEU A 56 -4.05 -4.87 -2.87
CA LEU A 56 -2.65 -5.21 -2.61
C LEU A 56 -2.23 -4.85 -1.18
N GLU A 57 -2.70 -3.73 -0.63
CA GLU A 57 -2.48 -3.31 0.75
C GLU A 57 -3.12 -4.26 1.79
N ASP A 58 -4.24 -4.89 1.45
CA ASP A 58 -4.89 -5.89 2.30
C ASP A 58 -4.19 -7.26 2.27
N SER A 59 -3.26 -7.47 1.34
CA SER A 59 -2.49 -8.71 1.19
C SER A 59 -1.14 -8.64 1.93
N PRO A 60 -0.74 -9.68 2.66
CA PRO A 60 0.58 -9.73 3.29
C PRO A 60 1.73 -10.00 2.29
N LEU A 61 1.45 -10.18 1.01
CA LEU A 61 2.41 -10.59 0.00
C LEU A 61 3.22 -9.42 -0.58
N PHE A 62 2.69 -8.21 -0.52
CA PHE A 62 3.29 -7.02 -1.14
C PHE A 62 3.82 -6.07 -0.06
N ASN A 63 4.87 -5.31 -0.37
CA ASN A 63 5.36 -4.26 0.51
C ASN A 63 4.42 -3.04 0.46
N ALA A 64 3.22 -3.21 0.98
CA ALA A 64 2.17 -2.21 1.05
C ALA A 64 1.14 -2.64 2.11
N GLY A 65 0.61 -1.72 2.90
CA GLY A 65 -0.41 -2.03 3.91
C GLY A 65 0.02 -3.17 4.83
N LYS A 66 -0.79 -4.24 4.89
CA LYS A 66 -0.57 -5.40 5.76
C LYS A 66 0.76 -6.13 5.53
N GLY A 67 1.32 -6.03 4.33
CA GLY A 67 2.60 -6.66 3.97
C GLY A 67 3.79 -5.69 4.02
N SER A 68 3.63 -4.49 4.57
CA SER A 68 4.70 -3.51 4.66
C SER A 68 5.88 -4.03 5.48
N VAL A 69 7.09 -3.64 5.07
CA VAL A 69 8.32 -3.96 5.79
C VAL A 69 8.44 -3.14 7.07
N PHE A 70 9.25 -3.63 8.00
CA PHE A 70 9.55 -2.91 9.23
C PHE A 70 10.64 -1.87 9.03
N THR A 71 10.52 -0.76 9.75
CA THR A 71 11.62 0.17 9.99
C THR A 71 12.68 -0.45 10.90
N TYR A 72 13.84 0.19 11.04
CA TYR A 72 14.86 -0.23 12.01
C TYR A 72 14.33 -0.27 13.45
N HIS A 73 13.33 0.56 13.78
CA HIS A 73 12.70 0.66 15.11
C HIS A 73 11.55 -0.34 15.31
N GLU A 74 11.39 -1.33 14.43
CA GLU A 74 10.37 -2.39 14.54
C GLU A 74 8.93 -1.85 14.40
N THR A 75 8.77 -0.72 13.72
CA THR A 75 7.48 -0.14 13.33
C THR A 75 7.23 -0.33 11.84
N ASN A 76 5.96 -0.30 11.42
CA ASN A 76 5.61 -0.21 10.00
C ASN A 76 5.27 1.25 9.69
N GLU A 77 5.92 1.81 8.68
CA GLU A 77 5.67 3.15 8.16
C GLU A 77 5.46 3.04 6.65
N MET A 78 4.41 3.66 6.16
CA MET A 78 3.96 3.48 4.78
C MET A 78 3.77 4.83 4.10
N ASP A 79 3.99 4.83 2.79
CA ASP A 79 3.80 5.99 1.92
C ASP A 79 2.77 5.66 0.84
N SER A 80 2.06 6.68 0.40
CA SER A 80 1.09 6.54 -0.68
C SER A 80 1.02 7.80 -1.53
N ALA A 81 0.69 7.63 -2.80
CA ALA A 81 0.44 8.73 -3.72
C ALA A 81 -0.59 8.34 -4.78
N ILE A 82 -1.39 9.31 -5.21
CA ILE A 82 -2.34 9.17 -6.31
C ILE A 82 -2.34 10.45 -7.14
N MET A 83 -2.54 10.30 -8.46
CA MET A 83 -2.58 11.44 -9.37
C MET A 83 -3.72 11.29 -10.38
N ASP A 84 -4.45 12.36 -10.61
CA ASP A 84 -5.41 12.44 -11.69
C ASP A 84 -4.74 12.94 -12.97
N GLY A 85 -4.68 12.07 -13.97
CA GLY A 85 -4.07 12.41 -15.26
C GLY A 85 -4.83 13.44 -16.09
N ALA A 86 -6.11 13.69 -15.78
CA ALA A 86 -6.91 14.69 -16.52
C ALA A 86 -6.61 16.11 -16.03
N THR A 87 -6.42 16.31 -14.74
CA THR A 87 -6.22 17.61 -14.11
C THR A 87 -4.77 17.86 -13.70
N ALA A 88 -3.95 16.81 -13.66
CA ALA A 88 -2.61 16.78 -13.08
C ALA A 88 -2.58 17.08 -11.56
N ASN A 89 -3.74 17.04 -10.89
CA ASN A 89 -3.80 17.13 -9.44
C ASN A 89 -3.28 15.83 -8.81
N ALA A 90 -2.64 15.95 -7.66
CA ALA A 90 -2.10 14.81 -6.94
C ALA A 90 -2.38 14.94 -5.43
N GLY A 91 -2.38 13.80 -4.75
CA GLY A 91 -2.41 13.73 -3.31
C GLY A 91 -1.42 12.66 -2.84
N ALA A 92 -0.72 12.92 -1.76
CA ALA A 92 0.24 11.98 -1.20
C ALA A 92 0.30 12.06 0.33
N ALA A 93 0.73 10.96 0.94
CA ALA A 93 0.98 10.90 2.36
C ALA A 93 2.20 10.01 2.64
N THR A 94 2.94 10.31 3.70
CA THR A 94 4.12 9.55 4.14
C THR A 94 4.09 9.30 5.64
N GLY A 95 4.77 8.24 6.09
CA GLY A 95 4.88 7.90 7.51
C GLY A 95 3.55 7.47 8.13
N ILE A 96 2.69 6.84 7.37
CA ILE A 96 1.40 6.30 7.83
C ILE A 96 1.64 4.99 8.56
N SER A 97 1.14 4.86 9.79
CA SER A 97 1.38 3.70 10.67
C SER A 97 0.12 3.06 11.25
N THR A 98 -1.03 3.77 11.21
CA THR A 98 -2.28 3.32 11.83
C THR A 98 -3.48 3.30 10.89
N ILE A 99 -3.38 3.86 9.69
CA ILE A 99 -4.48 3.82 8.71
C ILE A 99 -4.39 2.55 7.86
N LYS A 100 -5.48 1.79 7.85
CA LYS A 100 -5.55 0.45 7.22
C LYS A 100 -5.06 0.43 5.78
N ASN A 101 -5.52 1.41 4.99
CA ASN A 101 -5.20 1.53 3.56
C ASN A 101 -4.60 2.90 3.27
N PRO A 102 -3.27 3.04 3.23
CA PRO A 102 -2.58 4.31 2.97
C PRO A 102 -3.02 5.00 1.68
N ILE A 103 -3.38 4.27 0.62
CA ILE A 103 -3.87 4.87 -0.62
C ILE A 103 -5.13 5.73 -0.43
N GLN A 104 -5.97 5.39 0.55
CA GLN A 104 -7.15 6.20 0.89
C GLN A 104 -6.74 7.55 1.48
N VAL A 105 -5.62 7.63 2.22
CA VAL A 105 -5.09 8.91 2.71
C VAL A 105 -4.66 9.78 1.55
N ALA A 106 -3.89 9.25 0.60
CA ALA A 106 -3.48 9.98 -0.60
C ALA A 106 -4.70 10.47 -1.41
N ARG A 107 -5.75 9.64 -1.52
CA ARG A 107 -6.99 10.02 -2.18
C ARG A 107 -7.71 11.13 -1.43
N ALA A 108 -7.83 11.06 -0.12
CA ALA A 108 -8.43 12.11 0.69
C ALA A 108 -7.66 13.43 0.61
N VAL A 109 -6.32 13.37 0.56
CA VAL A 109 -5.47 14.56 0.33
C VAL A 109 -5.78 15.18 -1.02
N LEU A 110 -5.89 14.38 -2.09
CA LEU A 110 -6.24 14.85 -3.43
C LEU A 110 -7.62 15.55 -3.45
N ASP A 111 -8.62 14.95 -2.80
CA ASP A 111 -10.01 15.36 -2.94
C ASP A 111 -10.42 16.47 -1.93
N HIS A 112 -9.79 16.51 -0.74
CA HIS A 112 -10.29 17.30 0.40
C HIS A 112 -9.25 18.19 1.07
N SER A 113 -7.99 18.21 0.60
CA SER A 113 -6.94 19.04 1.19
C SER A 113 -6.53 20.17 0.25
N VAL A 114 -6.09 21.29 0.83
CA VAL A 114 -5.40 22.36 0.10
C VAL A 114 -3.92 22.02 -0.14
N HIS A 115 -3.42 21.00 0.53
CA HIS A 115 -2.05 20.51 0.40
C HIS A 115 -2.02 19.34 -0.58
N VAL A 116 -0.88 19.17 -1.25
CA VAL A 116 -0.63 18.02 -2.14
C VAL A 116 -0.02 16.85 -1.37
N PHE A 117 0.58 17.12 -0.21
CA PHE A 117 1.35 16.15 0.55
C PHE A 117 1.23 16.39 2.05
N LEU A 118 0.91 15.35 2.79
CA LEU A 118 0.87 15.33 4.26
C LEU A 118 1.83 14.26 4.82
N SER A 119 2.26 14.41 6.08
CA SER A 119 3.22 13.48 6.68
C SER A 119 2.93 13.17 8.15
N GLY A 120 3.29 11.95 8.58
CA GLY A 120 3.29 11.50 9.96
C GLY A 120 1.95 11.69 10.67
N SER A 121 1.99 12.08 11.95
CA SER A 121 0.78 12.24 12.78
C SER A 121 -0.23 13.21 12.18
N GLY A 122 0.22 14.29 11.54
CA GLY A 122 -0.70 15.24 10.89
C GLY A 122 -1.46 14.63 9.71
N ALA A 123 -0.83 13.71 8.96
CA ALA A 123 -1.52 12.96 7.91
C ALA A 123 -2.53 11.96 8.48
N GLU A 124 -2.21 11.34 9.61
CA GLU A 124 -3.12 10.40 10.29
C GLU A 124 -4.31 11.13 10.95
N GLU A 125 -4.07 12.26 11.61
CA GLU A 125 -5.14 13.11 12.15
C GLU A 125 -6.12 13.52 11.05
N PHE A 126 -5.60 14.03 9.93
CA PHE A 126 -6.42 14.34 8.75
C PHE A 126 -7.19 13.13 8.24
N ALA A 127 -6.55 11.96 8.14
CA ALA A 127 -7.20 10.72 7.69
C ALA A 127 -8.37 10.33 8.60
N ILE A 128 -8.20 10.45 9.91
CA ILE A 128 -9.26 10.19 10.90
C ILE A 128 -10.40 11.18 10.75
N GLU A 129 -10.12 12.48 10.57
CA GLU A 129 -11.13 13.50 10.31
C GLU A 129 -11.94 13.22 9.03
N GLN A 130 -11.31 12.60 8.02
CA GLN A 130 -11.98 12.16 6.80
C GLN A 130 -12.73 10.82 6.97
N GLY A 131 -12.76 10.25 8.18
CA GLY A 131 -13.47 9.00 8.50
C GLY A 131 -12.78 7.74 8.00
N LEU A 132 -11.48 7.77 7.70
CA LEU A 132 -10.73 6.61 7.24
C LEU A 132 -10.51 5.60 8.37
N LYS A 133 -10.43 4.33 8.00
CA LYS A 133 -10.35 3.24 8.97
C LYS A 133 -8.98 3.17 9.64
N GLN A 134 -8.93 3.48 10.93
CA GLN A 134 -7.79 3.23 11.78
C GLN A 134 -7.73 1.76 12.24
N VAL A 135 -6.53 1.22 12.37
CA VAL A 135 -6.24 -0.12 12.89
C VAL A 135 -5.11 -0.06 13.92
N ASP A 136 -5.02 -1.06 14.78
CA ASP A 136 -3.87 -1.24 15.63
C ASP A 136 -2.62 -1.58 14.81
N SER A 137 -1.44 -1.13 15.24
CA SER A 137 -0.19 -1.35 14.51
C SER A 137 0.13 -2.83 14.30
N SER A 138 -0.37 -3.71 15.18
CA SER A 138 -0.24 -5.17 15.02
C SER A 138 -0.95 -5.72 13.77
N TYR A 139 -1.88 -4.97 13.17
CA TYR A 139 -2.50 -5.34 11.90
C TYR A 139 -1.48 -5.52 10.77
N PHE A 140 -0.40 -4.73 10.79
CA PHE A 140 0.65 -4.75 9.77
C PHE A 140 1.75 -5.77 10.06
N PHE A 141 1.75 -6.37 11.26
CA PHE A 141 2.76 -7.34 11.63
C PHE A 141 2.66 -8.60 10.76
N THR A 142 3.78 -8.99 10.16
CA THR A 142 3.94 -10.29 9.52
C THR A 142 5.26 -10.93 10.01
N GLN A 143 5.21 -12.19 10.41
CA GLN A 143 6.39 -12.90 10.91
C GLN A 143 7.52 -12.91 9.86
N ASN A 144 7.19 -13.15 8.59
CA ASN A 144 8.15 -13.17 7.50
C ASN A 144 8.93 -11.84 7.35
N ASN A 145 8.27 -10.69 7.48
CA ASN A 145 8.95 -9.41 7.37
C ASN A 145 9.71 -9.05 8.66
N PHE A 146 9.24 -9.51 9.81
CA PHE A 146 9.97 -9.35 11.06
C PHE A 146 11.26 -10.17 11.06
N ASP A 147 11.23 -11.41 10.58
CA ASP A 147 12.42 -12.25 10.44
C ASP A 147 13.45 -11.59 9.50
N LYS A 148 13.02 -11.04 8.38
CA LYS A 148 13.89 -10.27 7.46
C LYS A 148 14.52 -9.04 8.12
N LEU A 149 13.79 -8.34 8.98
CA LEU A 149 14.36 -7.23 9.75
C LEU A 149 15.49 -7.73 10.68
N LEU A 150 15.27 -8.85 11.39
CA LEU A 150 16.29 -9.41 12.29
C LEU A 150 17.55 -9.85 11.54
N GLU A 151 17.39 -10.46 10.38
CA GLU A 151 18.49 -10.81 9.47
C GLU A 151 19.26 -9.56 9.03
N ALA A 152 18.54 -8.51 8.59
CA ALA A 152 19.16 -7.24 8.18
C ALA A 152 19.93 -6.57 9.34
N LYS A 153 19.34 -6.53 10.54
CA LYS A 153 20.01 -5.98 11.74
C LYS A 153 21.29 -6.75 12.12
N THR A 154 21.29 -8.05 11.86
CA THR A 154 22.47 -8.90 12.13
C THR A 154 23.59 -8.60 11.13
N SER A 155 23.26 -8.55 9.84
CA SER A 155 24.22 -8.24 8.76
C SER A 155 24.84 -6.84 8.84
N MET A 156 24.16 -5.88 9.48
CA MET A 156 24.69 -4.52 9.69
C MET A 156 25.72 -4.42 10.83
N LYS A 157 25.88 -5.47 11.65
CA LYS A 157 26.81 -5.50 12.78
C LYS A 157 28.13 -6.19 12.43
N GLU A 158 28.20 -6.83 11.28
CA GLU A 158 29.41 -7.44 10.71
C GLU A 158 30.14 -6.44 9.78
#